data_ffa1da921d5e525c8f2e2f525e588516
#
_entry.id   ffa1da921d5e525c8f2e2f525e588516
#
_cell.length_a   1.000
_cell.length_b   1.000
_cell.length_c   1.000
_cell.angle_alpha   90.00
_cell.angle_beta   90.00
_cell.angle_gamma   90.00
#
_symmetry.space_group_name_H-M   'P 1'
#
loop_
_entity.id
_entity.type
_entity.pdbx_description
1 polymer ?
#
loop_
_entity_poly.entity_id
_entity_poly.type
_entity_poly.pdbx_seq_one_letter_code
_entity_poly.pdbx_strand_id
1 'polypeptide(L)'
;MSGLLELPPHSYLIAFQAFFALSIGHAMMDFPLQGEYIALGKNWRLLKKLQDPARPEEIWIWCMAAHCLMHAGAVWMVTGSIFFALVEFVIHWIIDVAKCSGKTNFHQDQLMHYTCKLIYAVLIYIGWQTPF
;
A
#
# COMPACT_ATOMS: atom_id res chain seq x y z
N MET A 1 10.01 -19.37 -6.51
CA MET A 1 9.45 -18.34 -7.42
C MET A 1 10.60 -17.48 -7.90
N SER A 2 10.96 -17.61 -9.17
CA SER A 2 11.84 -16.64 -9.83
C SER A 2 11.09 -15.30 -9.80
N GLY A 3 11.55 -14.38 -9.00
CA GLY A 3 10.90 -13.07 -8.87
C GLY A 3 11.24 -12.18 -10.06
N LEU A 4 10.49 -11.09 -10.24
CA LEU A 4 10.78 -10.01 -11.18
C LEU A 4 12.23 -9.49 -11.10
N LEU A 5 12.93 -9.76 -9.98
CA LEU A 5 14.30 -9.31 -9.73
C LEU A 5 15.39 -10.18 -10.41
N GLU A 6 15.03 -11.30 -11.05
CA GLU A 6 15.98 -12.15 -11.81
C GLU A 6 16.19 -11.68 -13.26
N LEU A 7 15.40 -10.73 -13.73
CA LEU A 7 15.59 -10.15 -15.05
C LEU A 7 16.75 -9.13 -15.03
N PRO A 8 17.46 -8.97 -16.16
CA PRO A 8 18.61 -8.07 -16.19
C PRO A 8 18.21 -6.65 -15.81
N PRO A 9 19.03 -5.95 -14.99
CA PRO A 9 18.80 -4.54 -14.65
C PRO A 9 18.73 -3.70 -15.93
N HIS A 10 18.07 -2.54 -15.84
CA HIS A 10 17.85 -1.60 -16.95
C HIS A 10 16.92 -2.09 -18.09
N SER A 11 16.10 -3.12 -17.82
CA SER A 11 15.04 -3.52 -18.73
C SER A 11 13.77 -2.69 -18.51
N TYR A 12 13.33 -1.96 -19.54
CA TYR A 12 12.03 -1.26 -19.48
C TYR A 12 10.86 -2.24 -19.28
N LEU A 13 10.99 -3.45 -19.77
CA LEU A 13 9.97 -4.48 -19.59
C LEU A 13 9.82 -4.87 -18.12
N ILE A 14 10.92 -5.03 -17.40
CA ILE A 14 10.87 -5.34 -15.95
C ILE A 14 10.22 -4.20 -15.15
N ALA A 15 10.57 -2.96 -15.47
CA ALA A 15 9.98 -1.79 -14.82
C ALA A 15 8.46 -1.72 -15.07
N PHE A 16 8.05 -1.94 -16.30
CA PHE A 16 6.63 -1.96 -16.66
C PHE A 16 5.88 -3.11 -15.95
N GLN A 17 6.43 -4.33 -15.98
CA GLN A 17 5.82 -5.47 -15.30
C GLN A 17 5.73 -5.25 -13.80
N ALA A 18 6.78 -4.71 -13.18
CA ALA A 18 6.79 -4.38 -11.75
C ALA A 18 5.71 -3.34 -11.42
N PHE A 19 5.66 -2.24 -12.15
CA PHE A 19 4.65 -1.20 -11.94
C PHE A 19 3.22 -1.75 -12.11
N PHE A 20 3.00 -2.54 -13.17
CA PHE A 20 1.69 -3.12 -13.45
C PHE A 20 1.26 -4.10 -12.36
N ALA A 21 2.15 -5.02 -11.95
CA ALA A 21 1.86 -5.98 -10.88
C ALA A 21 1.62 -5.29 -9.52
N LEU A 22 2.43 -4.28 -9.17
CA LEU A 22 2.25 -3.47 -7.97
C LEU A 22 0.93 -2.70 -8.00
N SER A 23 0.52 -2.19 -9.17
CA SER A 23 -0.75 -1.49 -9.35
C SER A 23 -1.94 -2.43 -9.19
N ILE A 24 -1.86 -3.66 -9.72
CA ILE A 24 -2.87 -4.70 -9.51
C ILE A 24 -2.98 -5.02 -8.02
N GLY A 25 -1.85 -5.27 -7.35
CA GLY A 25 -1.83 -5.55 -5.92
C GLY A 25 -2.47 -4.43 -5.10
N HIS A 26 -2.14 -3.17 -5.40
CA HIS A 26 -2.74 -2.01 -4.74
C HIS A 26 -4.27 -1.97 -4.95
N ALA A 27 -4.73 -2.11 -6.19
CA ALA A 27 -6.15 -2.10 -6.50
C ALA A 27 -6.91 -3.23 -5.80
N MET A 28 -6.33 -4.44 -5.74
CA MET A 28 -6.94 -5.56 -5.03
C MET A 28 -7.08 -5.31 -3.53
N MET A 29 -6.09 -4.70 -2.90
CA MET A 29 -6.11 -4.41 -1.46
C MET A 29 -7.03 -3.24 -1.11
N ASP A 30 -7.17 -2.24 -1.99
CA ASP A 30 -8.01 -1.06 -1.74
C ASP A 30 -9.50 -1.30 -2.00
N PHE A 31 -9.84 -2.17 -2.95
CA PHE A 31 -11.24 -2.34 -3.36
C PHE A 31 -11.81 -3.69 -2.91
N PRO A 32 -11.54 -4.83 -3.56
CA PRO A 32 -12.23 -6.07 -3.22
C PRO A 32 -11.84 -6.66 -1.85
N LEU A 33 -10.59 -6.50 -1.42
CA LEU A 33 -10.10 -7.13 -0.19
C LEU A 33 -10.16 -6.24 1.05
N GLN A 34 -10.32 -4.93 0.91
CA GLN A 34 -10.42 -4.04 2.06
C GLN A 34 -11.67 -4.32 2.91
N GLY A 35 -12.82 -4.54 2.26
CA GLY A 35 -14.10 -4.75 2.93
C GLY A 35 -14.59 -3.50 3.69
N GLU A 36 -15.89 -3.44 3.96
CA GLU A 36 -16.49 -2.29 4.65
C GLU A 36 -15.97 -2.12 6.07
N TYR A 37 -15.77 -3.22 6.78
CA TYR A 37 -15.31 -3.18 8.17
C TYR A 37 -13.97 -2.46 8.33
N ILE A 38 -12.98 -2.79 7.48
CA ILE A 38 -11.67 -2.14 7.50
C ILE A 38 -11.76 -0.71 6.95
N ALA A 39 -12.52 -0.50 5.87
CA ALA A 39 -12.67 0.81 5.25
C ALA A 39 -13.23 1.87 6.21
N LEU A 40 -14.25 1.51 6.96
CA LEU A 40 -14.82 2.38 7.99
C LEU A 40 -13.97 2.38 9.26
N GLY A 41 -13.48 1.22 9.67
CA GLY A 41 -12.75 1.02 10.92
C GLY A 41 -11.41 1.75 10.98
N LYS A 42 -10.71 1.92 9.87
CA LYS A 42 -9.42 2.64 9.84
C LYS A 42 -9.56 4.17 9.96
N ASN A 43 -10.77 4.71 9.88
CA ASN A 43 -11.05 6.15 9.94
C ASN A 43 -11.61 6.54 11.31
N TRP A 44 -10.73 6.94 12.24
CA TRP A 44 -11.11 7.34 13.61
C TRP A 44 -12.10 8.50 13.64
N ARG A 45 -12.04 9.44 12.69
CA ARG A 45 -12.97 10.57 12.63
C ARG A 45 -14.39 10.12 12.29
N LEU A 46 -14.49 9.12 11.42
CA LEU A 46 -15.77 8.51 11.04
C LEU A 46 -16.32 7.66 12.18
N LEU A 47 -15.48 6.84 12.83
CA LEU A 47 -15.87 6.04 14.00
C LEU A 47 -16.44 6.92 15.11
N LYS A 48 -15.76 8.05 15.39
CA LYS A 48 -16.23 9.02 16.37
C LYS A 48 -17.60 9.61 16.04
N LYS A 49 -17.91 9.81 14.76
CA LYS A 49 -19.22 10.31 14.32
C LYS A 49 -20.31 9.23 14.40
N LEU A 50 -19.97 7.99 14.06
CA LEU A 50 -20.92 6.88 14.01
C LEU A 50 -21.36 6.43 15.40
N GLN A 51 -20.49 6.53 16.41
CA GLN A 51 -20.73 6.07 17.79
C GLN A 51 -21.31 4.66 17.85
N ASP A 52 -20.81 3.77 16.99
CA ASP A 52 -21.26 2.38 16.89
C ASP A 52 -20.62 1.54 18.01
N PRO A 53 -21.40 0.96 18.94
CA PRO A 53 -20.85 0.12 20.01
C PRO A 53 -20.07 -1.10 19.52
N ALA A 54 -20.39 -1.60 18.33
CA ALA A 54 -19.68 -2.72 17.70
C ALA A 54 -18.32 -2.31 17.09
N ARG A 55 -18.06 -1.01 16.98
CA ARG A 55 -16.85 -0.44 16.39
C ARG A 55 -16.32 0.72 17.27
N PRO A 56 -15.72 0.42 18.44
CA PRO A 56 -15.16 1.44 19.30
C PRO A 56 -14.03 2.20 18.62
N GLU A 57 -13.79 3.45 19.02
CA GLU A 57 -12.81 4.32 18.35
C GLU A 57 -11.41 3.68 18.30
N GLU A 58 -11.01 2.93 19.32
CA GLU A 58 -9.69 2.32 19.44
C GLU A 58 -9.38 1.29 18.32
N ILE A 59 -10.40 0.75 17.67
CA ILE A 59 -10.24 -0.26 16.61
C ILE A 59 -9.51 0.29 15.39
N TRP A 60 -9.46 1.63 15.22
CA TRP A 60 -8.87 2.23 14.02
C TRP A 60 -7.40 1.85 13.83
N ILE A 61 -6.64 1.72 14.91
CA ILE A 61 -5.22 1.33 14.83
C ILE A 61 -5.08 -0.06 14.23
N TRP A 62 -5.91 -1.00 14.67
CA TRP A 62 -5.88 -2.38 14.19
C TRP A 62 -6.37 -2.50 12.75
N CYS A 63 -7.44 -1.78 12.39
CA CYS A 63 -7.94 -1.74 11.02
C CYS A 63 -6.92 -1.10 10.07
N MET A 64 -6.28 -0.01 10.49
CA MET A 64 -5.22 0.66 9.73
C MET A 64 -4.00 -0.26 9.58
N ALA A 65 -3.54 -0.90 10.66
CA ALA A 65 -2.43 -1.84 10.62
C ALA A 65 -2.71 -3.02 9.69
N ALA A 66 -3.89 -3.64 9.80
CA ALA A 66 -4.28 -4.74 8.94
C ALA A 66 -4.30 -4.33 7.46
N HIS A 67 -4.87 -3.17 7.15
CA HIS A 67 -4.89 -2.63 5.79
C HIS A 67 -3.48 -2.38 5.24
N CYS A 68 -2.62 -1.71 6.00
CA CYS A 68 -1.23 -1.45 5.60
C CYS A 68 -0.40 -2.75 5.44
N LEU A 69 -0.64 -3.76 6.30
CA LEU A 69 0.01 -5.07 6.17
C LEU A 69 -0.41 -5.79 4.88
N MET A 70 -1.68 -5.69 4.48
CA MET A 70 -2.14 -6.27 3.22
C MET A 70 -1.41 -5.65 2.03
N HIS A 71 -1.26 -4.33 2.00
CA HIS A 71 -0.50 -3.63 0.96
C HIS A 71 0.99 -3.98 0.99
N ALA A 72 1.60 -4.02 2.16
CA ALA A 72 2.99 -4.46 2.34
C ALA A 72 3.20 -5.90 1.84
N GLY A 73 2.27 -6.80 2.14
CA GLY A 73 2.26 -8.18 1.65
C GLY A 73 2.20 -8.26 0.13
N ALA A 74 1.35 -7.46 -0.50
CA ALA A 74 1.25 -7.40 -1.96
C ALA A 74 2.58 -6.91 -2.59
N VAL A 75 3.20 -5.87 -2.02
CA VAL A 75 4.51 -5.39 -2.46
C VAL A 75 5.58 -6.46 -2.28
N TRP A 76 5.60 -7.16 -1.14
CA TRP A 76 6.53 -8.26 -0.90
C TRP A 76 6.37 -9.38 -1.92
N MET A 77 5.14 -9.81 -2.18
CA MET A 77 4.86 -10.87 -3.16
C MET A 77 5.32 -10.51 -4.57
N VAL A 78 5.18 -9.25 -4.97
CA VAL A 78 5.59 -8.79 -6.31
C VAL A 78 7.11 -8.62 -6.40
N THR A 79 7.73 -7.99 -5.39
CA THR A 79 9.15 -7.61 -5.46
C THR A 79 10.10 -8.64 -4.88
N GLY A 80 9.63 -9.53 -4.00
CA GLY A 80 10.47 -10.42 -3.20
C GLY A 80 11.27 -9.71 -2.12
N SER A 81 11.14 -8.39 -1.97
CA SER A 81 11.91 -7.58 -1.02
C SER A 81 11.09 -7.25 0.22
N ILE A 82 11.55 -7.73 1.37
CA ILE A 82 10.97 -7.34 2.67
C ILE A 82 11.22 -5.86 2.97
N PHE A 83 12.31 -5.28 2.47
CA PHE A 83 12.60 -3.86 2.62
C PHE A 83 11.51 -3.01 1.97
N PHE A 84 11.16 -3.27 0.70
CA PHE A 84 10.08 -2.55 0.04
C PHE A 84 8.73 -2.75 0.75
N ALA A 85 8.47 -3.93 1.28
CA ALA A 85 7.27 -4.20 2.06
C ALA A 85 7.20 -3.34 3.34
N LEU A 86 8.29 -3.22 4.08
CA LEU A 86 8.35 -2.39 5.28
C LEU A 86 8.21 -0.89 4.95
N VAL A 87 8.85 -0.44 3.89
CA VAL A 87 8.69 0.93 3.39
C VAL A 87 7.25 1.19 2.97
N GLU A 88 6.63 0.26 2.26
CA GLU A 88 5.21 0.35 1.90
C GLU A 88 4.32 0.46 3.13
N PHE A 89 4.52 -0.38 4.14
CA PHE A 89 3.74 -0.33 5.38
C PHE A 89 3.74 1.06 5.99
N VAL A 90 4.92 1.67 6.13
CA VAL A 90 5.08 2.99 6.75
C VAL A 90 4.48 4.10 5.89
N ILE A 91 4.81 4.11 4.59
CA ILE A 91 4.35 5.16 3.68
C ILE A 91 2.83 5.07 3.48
N HIS A 92 2.30 3.85 3.31
CA HIS A 92 0.86 3.62 3.17
C HIS A 92 0.09 4.13 4.40
N TRP A 93 0.60 3.84 5.60
CA TRP A 93 0.04 4.36 6.85
C TRP A 93 -0.02 5.89 6.86
N ILE A 94 1.08 6.56 6.49
CA ILE A 94 1.15 8.03 6.48
C ILE A 94 0.14 8.62 5.49
N ILE A 95 0.03 8.06 4.29
CA ILE A 95 -0.88 8.54 3.24
C ILE A 95 -2.33 8.35 3.70
N ASP A 96 -2.68 7.18 4.20
CA ASP A 96 -4.04 6.88 4.67
C ASP A 96 -4.44 7.73 5.89
N VAL A 97 -3.51 7.98 6.82
CA VAL A 97 -3.72 8.89 7.94
C VAL A 97 -4.01 10.31 7.43
N ALA A 98 -3.29 10.78 6.43
CA ALA A 98 -3.54 12.09 5.82
C ALA A 98 -4.96 12.18 5.23
N LYS A 99 -5.42 11.14 4.53
CA LYS A 99 -6.79 11.06 4.01
C LYS A 99 -7.82 11.02 5.15
N CYS A 100 -7.65 10.15 6.12
CA CYS A 100 -8.57 10.03 7.27
C CYS A 100 -8.62 11.32 8.10
N SER A 101 -7.53 12.10 8.13
CA SER A 101 -7.47 13.42 8.77
C SER A 101 -8.15 14.53 7.95
N GLY A 102 -8.54 14.25 6.70
CA GLY A 102 -9.12 15.24 5.80
C GLY A 102 -8.11 16.20 5.16
N LYS A 103 -6.81 15.86 5.20
CA LYS A 103 -5.74 16.64 4.57
C LYS A 103 -5.65 16.41 3.07
N THR A 104 -6.07 15.23 2.62
CA THR A 104 -6.10 14.86 1.21
C THR A 104 -7.47 14.33 0.83
N ASN A 105 -7.84 14.47 -0.45
CA ASN A 105 -9.04 13.87 -1.00
C ASN A 105 -8.72 12.47 -1.59
N PHE A 106 -9.77 11.76 -2.03
CA PHE A 106 -9.63 10.42 -2.59
C PHE A 106 -8.66 10.35 -3.79
N HIS A 107 -8.72 11.31 -4.72
CA HIS A 107 -7.86 11.31 -5.91
C HIS A 107 -6.39 11.57 -5.56
N GLN A 108 -6.14 12.50 -4.64
CA GLN A 108 -4.79 12.79 -4.15
C GLN A 108 -4.19 11.58 -3.42
N ASP A 109 -4.97 10.92 -2.60
CA ASP A 109 -4.60 9.69 -1.90
C ASP A 109 -4.18 8.60 -2.91
N GLN A 110 -5.03 8.31 -3.89
CA GLN A 110 -4.72 7.31 -4.92
C GLN A 110 -3.48 7.68 -5.74
N LEU A 111 -3.35 8.96 -6.12
CA LEU A 111 -2.18 9.43 -6.87
C LEU A 111 -0.88 9.22 -6.08
N MET A 112 -0.87 9.50 -4.77
CA MET A 112 0.29 9.28 -3.92
C MET A 112 0.66 7.80 -3.83
N HIS A 113 -0.31 6.91 -3.68
CA HIS A 113 -0.07 5.47 -3.67
C HIS A 113 0.52 4.96 -4.99
N TYR A 114 -0.04 5.36 -6.13
CA TYR A 114 0.51 4.98 -7.45
C TYR A 114 1.89 5.58 -7.71
N THR A 115 2.16 6.78 -7.21
CA THR A 115 3.50 7.38 -7.27
C THR A 115 4.52 6.53 -6.51
N CYS A 116 4.18 6.00 -5.34
CA CYS A 116 5.06 5.06 -4.62
C CYS A 116 5.34 3.79 -5.45
N LYS A 117 4.32 3.23 -6.12
CA LYS A 117 4.50 2.06 -6.99
C LYS A 117 5.44 2.36 -8.17
N LEU A 118 5.31 3.55 -8.74
CA LEU A 118 6.22 4.00 -9.80
C LEU A 118 7.66 4.15 -9.29
N ILE A 119 7.85 4.69 -8.09
CA ILE A 119 9.18 4.81 -7.47
C ILE A 119 9.80 3.43 -7.29
N TYR A 120 9.06 2.43 -6.76
CA TYR A 120 9.56 1.06 -6.63
C TYR A 120 9.97 0.48 -7.99
N ALA A 121 9.14 0.67 -9.03
CA ALA A 121 9.46 0.20 -10.38
C ALA A 121 10.73 0.86 -10.96
N VAL A 122 10.94 2.16 -10.69
CA VAL A 122 12.15 2.88 -11.09
C VAL A 122 13.38 2.35 -10.34
N LEU A 123 13.27 2.11 -9.04
CA LEU A 123 14.36 1.53 -8.25
C LEU A 123 14.75 0.13 -8.75
N ILE A 124 13.76 -0.69 -9.10
CA ILE A 124 13.99 -2.00 -9.73
C ILE A 124 14.69 -1.83 -11.09
N TYR A 125 14.23 -0.87 -11.90
CA TYR A 125 14.83 -0.58 -13.21
C TYR A 125 16.32 -0.23 -13.13
N ILE A 126 16.68 0.62 -12.17
CA ILE A 126 18.10 1.02 -12.00
C ILE A 126 18.95 -0.04 -11.29
N GLY A 127 18.35 -1.18 -10.92
CA GLY A 127 19.05 -2.26 -10.23
C GLY A 127 19.46 -1.91 -8.81
N TRP A 128 18.69 -1.04 -8.14
CA TRP A 128 18.98 -0.67 -6.75
C TRP A 128 18.85 -1.89 -5.83
N GLN A 129 19.92 -2.17 -5.09
CA GLN A 129 19.94 -3.31 -4.16
C GLN A 129 19.31 -2.91 -2.84
N THR A 130 18.31 -3.67 -2.41
CA THR A 130 17.71 -3.47 -1.08
C THR A 130 18.72 -3.88 0.00
N PRO A 131 18.71 -3.21 1.18
CA PRO A 131 19.62 -3.54 2.28
C PRO A 131 19.46 -4.97 2.81
N PHE A 132 18.26 -5.53 2.67
CA PHE A 132 17.86 -6.89 3.07
C PHE A 132 16.57 -7.32 2.35
#